data_dacca71eaab574857231ffd6641286fa
#
_entry.id   dacca71eaab574857231ffd6641286fa
#
_cell.length_a   1.000
_cell.length_b   1.000
_cell.length_c   1.000
_cell.angle_alpha   90.00
_cell.angle_beta   90.00
_cell.angle_gamma   90.00
#
_symmetry.space_group_name_H-M   'P 1'
#
loop_
_entity.id
_entity.type
_entity.pdbx_description
1 polymer ?
#
loop_
_entity_poly.entity_id
_entity_poly.type
_entity_poly.pdbx_seq_one_letter_code
_entity_poly.pdbx_strand_id
1 'polypeptide(L)'
;MKLNLGCANVLLPDFVNVDVGPPADMIADLTLPWPWPASSVEYAMAHDIIEHLPDRIHTMNELWRVLVPGGKVEIIVPSASKGAGFAQDPTHKSQWCMNSFQYYQAGSFAVGRRAANYGITARFNIVEGPTETPYMDAY
;
A
#
# COMPACT_ATOMS: atom_id res chain seq x y z
N MET A 1 13.81 -9.75 3.39
CA MET A 1 12.86 -10.48 2.50
C MET A 1 12.13 -9.50 1.60
N LYS A 2 11.50 -10.00 0.52
CA LYS A 2 10.66 -9.20 -0.38
C LYS A 2 9.23 -9.72 -0.32
N LEU A 3 8.24 -8.82 -0.33
CA LEU A 3 6.82 -9.17 -0.28
C LEU A 3 6.09 -8.75 -1.55
N ASN A 4 5.26 -9.63 -2.09
CA ASN A 4 4.26 -9.34 -3.12
C ASN A 4 2.88 -9.40 -2.45
N LEU A 5 2.36 -8.25 -2.06
CA LEU A 5 1.11 -8.12 -1.30
C LEU A 5 -0.09 -8.10 -2.24
N GLY A 6 -1.12 -8.92 -1.92
CA GLY A 6 -2.29 -9.06 -2.77
C GLY A 6 -1.95 -9.74 -4.10
N CYS A 7 -1.20 -10.82 -4.04
CA CYS A 7 -0.61 -11.44 -5.22
C CYS A 7 -1.63 -12.06 -6.19
N ALA A 8 -2.84 -12.36 -5.74
CA ALA A 8 -3.83 -13.12 -6.51
C ALA A 8 -3.18 -14.33 -7.20
N ASN A 9 -3.15 -14.36 -8.53
CA ASN A 9 -2.51 -15.42 -9.33
C ASN A 9 -1.13 -15.01 -9.89
N VAL A 10 -0.63 -13.82 -9.53
CA VAL A 10 0.65 -13.30 -10.00
C VAL A 10 1.74 -13.65 -8.98
N LEU A 11 2.31 -14.83 -9.12
CA LEU A 11 3.38 -15.30 -8.25
C LEU A 11 4.73 -14.83 -8.78
N LEU A 12 5.45 -14.08 -7.97
CA LEU A 12 6.77 -13.57 -8.33
C LEU A 12 7.85 -14.47 -7.71
N PRO A 13 8.84 -14.91 -8.51
CA PRO A 13 10.01 -15.58 -7.97
C PRO A 13 10.78 -14.61 -7.05
N ASP A 14 11.44 -15.13 -6.04
CA ASP A 14 12.22 -14.37 -5.04
C ASP A 14 11.39 -13.43 -4.12
N PHE A 15 10.07 -13.49 -4.19
CA PHE A 15 9.15 -12.84 -3.28
C PHE A 15 8.40 -13.86 -2.42
N VAL A 16 8.02 -13.45 -1.23
CA VAL A 16 6.93 -14.09 -0.49
C VAL A 16 5.63 -13.54 -1.06
N ASN A 17 4.89 -14.36 -1.78
CA ASN A 17 3.60 -13.99 -2.38
C ASN A 17 2.51 -14.12 -1.33
N VAL A 18 1.80 -13.03 -1.04
CA VAL A 18 0.89 -12.90 0.10
C VAL A 18 -0.51 -12.59 -0.40
N ASP A 19 -1.50 -13.34 0.07
CA ASP A 19 -2.91 -13.08 -0.17
C ASP A 19 -3.78 -13.73 0.92
N VAL A 20 -5.09 -13.51 0.89
CA VAL A 20 -6.06 -14.15 1.81
C VAL A 20 -6.38 -15.61 1.46
N GLY A 21 -5.90 -16.09 0.32
CA GLY A 21 -6.15 -17.45 -0.15
C GLY A 21 -5.08 -17.97 -1.11
N PRO A 22 -5.18 -19.27 -1.49
CA PRO A 22 -4.26 -19.85 -2.47
C PRO A 22 -4.42 -19.19 -3.86
N PRO A 23 -3.37 -19.15 -4.70
CA PRO A 23 -2.11 -19.90 -4.58
C PRO A 23 -0.96 -19.18 -3.86
N ALA A 24 -1.25 -18.18 -3.01
CA ALA A 24 -0.22 -17.44 -2.29
C ALA A 24 0.72 -18.35 -1.47
N ASP A 25 1.99 -17.98 -1.37
CA ASP A 25 2.98 -18.66 -0.54
C ASP A 25 2.64 -18.51 0.95
N MET A 26 2.08 -17.36 1.31
CA MET A 26 1.68 -17.03 2.66
C MET A 26 0.25 -16.50 2.67
N ILE A 27 -0.61 -17.13 3.45
CA ILE A 27 -1.99 -16.69 3.66
C ILE A 27 -2.00 -15.69 4.81
N ALA A 28 -2.38 -14.44 4.55
CA ALA A 28 -2.47 -13.40 5.55
C ALA A 28 -3.61 -12.42 5.23
N ASP A 29 -4.34 -12.03 6.26
CA ASP A 29 -5.33 -10.95 6.20
C ASP A 29 -4.66 -9.62 6.58
N LEU A 30 -4.46 -8.76 5.60
CA LEU A 30 -3.77 -7.48 5.78
C LEU A 30 -4.63 -6.41 6.47
N THR A 31 -5.88 -6.70 6.80
CA THR A 31 -6.71 -5.85 7.66
C THR A 31 -6.38 -6.01 9.15
N LEU A 32 -5.66 -7.09 9.48
CA LEU A 32 -5.18 -7.41 10.84
C LEU A 32 -3.73 -6.93 11.01
N PRO A 33 -3.18 -6.95 12.24
CA PRO A 33 -1.74 -6.71 12.44
C PRO A 33 -0.90 -7.66 11.58
N TRP A 34 0.06 -7.10 10.86
CA TRP A 34 0.84 -7.88 9.91
C TRP A 34 1.83 -8.80 10.62
N PRO A 35 1.98 -10.05 10.13
CA PRO A 35 2.74 -11.09 10.84
C PRO A 35 4.26 -10.89 10.81
N TRP A 36 4.75 -9.94 10.01
CA TRP A 36 6.19 -9.69 9.90
C TRP A 36 6.70 -8.79 11.01
N PRO A 37 7.91 -9.08 11.55
CA PRO A 37 8.57 -8.20 12.51
C PRO A 37 8.85 -6.81 11.91
N ALA A 38 9.01 -5.81 12.78
CA ALA A 38 9.51 -4.51 12.35
C ALA A 38 10.90 -4.65 11.71
N SER A 39 11.17 -3.85 10.68
CA SER A 39 12.47 -3.82 9.98
C SER A 39 12.93 -5.20 9.48
N SER A 40 12.03 -5.96 8.85
CA SER A 40 12.33 -7.29 8.30
C SER A 40 12.18 -7.39 6.77
N VAL A 41 11.58 -6.38 6.15
CA VAL A 41 11.25 -6.36 4.72
C VAL A 41 12.13 -5.34 3.99
N GLU A 42 12.82 -5.77 2.96
CA GLU A 42 13.69 -4.91 2.13
C GLU A 42 12.91 -4.23 1.01
N TYR A 43 11.93 -4.94 0.48
CA TYR A 43 11.09 -4.46 -0.61
C TYR A 43 9.68 -5.03 -0.50
N ALA A 44 8.69 -4.18 -0.68
CA ALA A 44 7.30 -4.60 -0.78
C ALA A 44 6.69 -4.07 -2.09
N MET A 45 5.93 -4.92 -2.77
CA MET A 45 5.11 -4.55 -3.91
C MET A 45 3.64 -4.65 -3.49
N ALA A 46 2.91 -3.57 -3.69
CA ALA A 46 1.49 -3.44 -3.35
C ALA A 46 0.75 -2.86 -4.56
N HIS A 47 0.46 -3.74 -5.52
CA HIS A 47 -0.25 -3.39 -6.74
C HIS A 47 -1.70 -3.81 -6.63
N ASP A 48 -2.63 -2.87 -6.78
CA ASP A 48 -4.08 -3.08 -6.74
C ASP A 48 -4.54 -3.90 -5.51
N ILE A 49 -4.01 -3.55 -4.33
CA ILE A 49 -4.36 -4.20 -3.06
C ILE A 49 -4.80 -3.21 -1.99
N ILE A 50 -4.13 -2.04 -1.87
CA ILE A 50 -4.40 -1.16 -0.72
C ILE A 50 -5.79 -0.52 -0.75
N GLU A 51 -6.41 -0.39 -1.92
CA GLU A 51 -7.79 0.06 -2.07
C GLU A 51 -8.82 -0.93 -1.52
N HIS A 52 -8.46 -2.21 -1.42
CA HIS A 52 -9.29 -3.24 -0.80
C HIS A 52 -9.20 -3.23 0.73
N LEU A 53 -8.22 -2.52 1.30
CA LEU A 53 -8.01 -2.43 2.74
C LEU A 53 -8.73 -1.18 3.29
N PRO A 54 -9.65 -1.35 4.26
CA PRO A 54 -10.52 -0.26 4.71
C PRO A 54 -9.78 0.82 5.52
N ASP A 55 -8.76 0.45 6.28
CA ASP A 55 -7.99 1.35 7.15
C ASP A 55 -6.67 1.75 6.49
N ARG A 56 -6.65 2.93 5.87
CA ARG A 56 -5.46 3.48 5.21
C ARG A 56 -4.32 3.77 6.19
N ILE A 57 -4.65 4.19 7.41
CA ILE A 57 -3.64 4.52 8.43
C ILE A 57 -2.96 3.23 8.90
N HIS A 58 -3.74 2.21 9.23
CA HIS A 58 -3.20 0.89 9.56
C HIS A 58 -2.29 0.37 8.45
N THR A 59 -2.78 0.36 7.22
CA THR A 59 -2.04 -0.14 6.06
C THR A 59 -0.68 0.55 5.89
N MET A 60 -0.66 1.89 5.91
CA MET A 60 0.58 2.64 5.70
C MET A 60 1.53 2.54 6.90
N ASN A 61 0.99 2.48 8.12
CA ASN A 61 1.80 2.26 9.32
C ASN A 61 2.46 0.88 9.33
N GLU A 62 1.74 -0.16 8.93
CA GLU A 62 2.29 -1.51 8.85
C GLU A 62 3.34 -1.63 7.74
N LEU A 63 3.07 -1.07 6.55
CA LEU A 63 4.08 -0.96 5.48
C LEU A 63 5.37 -0.31 6.00
N TRP A 64 5.23 0.82 6.69
CA TRP A 64 6.40 1.52 7.23
C TRP A 64 7.11 0.75 8.34
N ARG A 65 6.35 0.11 9.23
CA ARG A 65 6.90 -0.67 10.35
C ARG A 65 7.73 -1.86 9.91
N VAL A 66 7.25 -2.59 8.89
CA VAL A 66 7.91 -3.82 8.44
C VAL A 66 9.15 -3.55 7.58
N LEU A 67 9.22 -2.41 6.89
CA LEU A 67 10.36 -2.07 6.06
C LEU A 67 11.62 -1.79 6.90
N VAL A 68 12.75 -2.32 6.44
CA VAL A 68 14.07 -1.96 6.99
C VAL A 68 14.38 -0.49 6.69
N PRO A 69 15.27 0.17 7.45
CA PRO A 69 15.80 1.47 7.04
C PRO A 69 16.38 1.43 5.63
N GLY A 70 15.90 2.30 4.74
CA GLY A 70 16.25 2.29 3.32
C GLY A 70 15.49 1.27 2.47
N GLY A 71 14.64 0.45 3.08
CA GLY A 71 13.71 -0.43 2.35
C GLY A 71 12.73 0.36 1.51
N LYS A 72 12.17 -0.26 0.47
CA LYS A 72 11.29 0.40 -0.50
C LYS A 72 9.94 -0.29 -0.58
N VAL A 73 8.91 0.49 -0.83
CA VAL A 73 7.61 -0.01 -1.24
C VAL A 73 7.22 0.62 -2.58
N GLU A 74 6.73 -0.20 -3.48
CA GLU A 74 6.10 0.23 -4.72
C GLU A 74 4.59 0.04 -4.60
N ILE A 75 3.84 1.12 -4.81
CA ILE A 75 2.39 1.13 -4.70
C ILE A 75 1.79 1.53 -6.05
N ILE A 76 0.89 0.70 -6.56
CA ILE A 76 -0.01 1.03 -7.66
C ILE A 76 -1.43 0.88 -7.14
N VAL A 77 -2.25 1.91 -7.32
CA VAL A 77 -3.62 1.95 -6.80
C VAL A 77 -4.49 2.79 -7.73
N PRO A 78 -5.76 2.40 -7.98
CA PRO A 78 -6.69 3.21 -8.75
C PRO A 78 -6.88 4.59 -8.11
N SER A 79 -6.75 5.65 -8.93
CA SER A 79 -7.00 7.01 -8.44
C SER A 79 -8.50 7.30 -8.36
N ALA A 80 -8.93 7.78 -7.20
CA ALA A 80 -10.31 8.26 -7.03
C ALA A 80 -10.57 9.63 -7.70
N SER A 81 -9.53 10.31 -8.17
CA SER A 81 -9.64 11.62 -8.81
C SER A 81 -9.78 11.55 -10.33
N LYS A 82 -9.50 10.40 -10.94
CA LYS A 82 -9.54 10.23 -12.42
C LYS A 82 -10.15 8.90 -12.82
N GLY A 83 -11.17 9.00 -13.67
CA GLY A 83 -11.80 7.84 -14.29
C GLY A 83 -12.65 6.99 -13.35
N ALA A 84 -13.12 5.86 -13.87
CA ALA A 84 -14.01 4.94 -13.17
C ALA A 84 -13.26 3.86 -12.34
N GLY A 85 -11.95 3.81 -12.42
CA GLY A 85 -11.15 2.69 -11.88
C GLY A 85 -11.39 2.38 -10.41
N PHE A 86 -11.60 3.41 -9.57
CA PHE A 86 -11.97 3.18 -8.18
C PHE A 86 -13.42 2.70 -8.02
N ALA A 87 -14.36 3.33 -8.73
CA ALA A 87 -15.79 3.14 -8.49
C ALA A 87 -16.37 1.87 -9.11
N GLN A 88 -15.69 1.27 -10.09
CA GLN A 88 -16.22 0.11 -10.83
C GLN A 88 -16.15 -1.19 -10.05
N ASP A 89 -15.19 -1.34 -9.13
CA ASP A 89 -15.03 -2.55 -8.34
C ASP A 89 -15.74 -2.40 -6.99
N PRO A 90 -16.78 -3.21 -6.71
CA PRO A 90 -17.54 -3.12 -5.46
C PRO A 90 -16.75 -3.54 -4.22
N THR A 91 -15.56 -4.14 -4.40
CA THR A 91 -14.69 -4.58 -3.30
C THR A 91 -13.66 -3.51 -2.89
N HIS A 92 -13.58 -2.38 -3.60
CA HIS A 92 -12.78 -1.24 -3.19
C HIS A 92 -13.39 -0.57 -1.96
N LYS A 93 -12.61 -0.44 -0.89
CA LYS A 93 -13.05 0.05 0.42
C LYS A 93 -12.41 1.36 0.83
N SER A 94 -11.27 1.72 0.24
CA SER A 94 -10.58 2.97 0.53
C SER A 94 -10.19 3.73 -0.74
N GLN A 95 -10.38 5.04 -0.70
CA GLN A 95 -10.11 5.93 -1.83
C GLN A 95 -8.71 6.53 -1.71
N TRP A 96 -8.00 6.54 -2.83
CA TRP A 96 -6.65 7.06 -2.94
C TRP A 96 -6.54 8.06 -4.09
N CYS A 97 -5.74 9.09 -3.90
CA CYS A 97 -5.29 10.01 -4.95
C CYS A 97 -3.85 10.44 -4.66
N MET A 98 -3.23 11.18 -5.57
CA MET A 98 -1.85 11.63 -5.38
C MET A 98 -1.61 12.29 -4.01
N ASN A 99 -2.53 13.16 -3.59
CA ASN A 99 -2.39 13.89 -2.33
C ASN A 99 -2.58 13.01 -1.09
N SER A 100 -3.16 11.82 -1.21
CA SER A 100 -3.32 10.90 -0.09
C SER A 100 -1.97 10.51 0.52
N PHE A 101 -0.93 10.37 -0.30
CA PHE A 101 0.40 9.94 0.14
C PHE A 101 1.16 11.02 0.93
N GLN A 102 0.79 12.28 0.81
CA GLN A 102 1.41 13.37 1.58
C GLN A 102 1.23 13.20 3.10
N TYR A 103 0.15 12.54 3.54
CA TYR A 103 -0.09 12.27 4.96
C TYR A 103 0.91 11.29 5.57
N TYR A 104 1.59 10.53 4.75
CA TYR A 104 2.55 9.49 5.17
C TYR A 104 3.99 9.86 4.81
N GLN A 105 4.19 11.02 4.20
CA GLN A 105 5.51 11.51 3.77
C GLN A 105 6.21 12.29 4.87
N ALA A 106 7.49 11.97 5.12
CA ALA A 106 8.33 12.70 6.04
C ALA A 106 8.45 14.18 5.61
N GLY A 107 8.31 15.09 6.57
CA GLY A 107 8.46 16.53 6.34
C GLY A 107 7.37 17.19 5.50
N SER A 108 6.31 16.48 5.12
CA SER A 108 5.19 17.10 4.40
C SER A 108 4.37 18.01 5.30
N PHE A 109 3.74 19.02 4.69
CA PHE A 109 2.84 19.95 5.39
C PHE A 109 1.66 19.20 6.07
N ALA A 110 1.14 18.18 5.44
CA ALA A 110 0.01 17.39 5.96
C ALA A 110 0.36 16.63 7.25
N VAL A 111 1.64 16.28 7.44
CA VAL A 111 2.13 15.47 8.57
C VAL A 111 2.46 16.31 9.80
N GLY A 112 2.79 17.60 9.64
CA GLY A 112 3.53 18.38 10.64
C GLY A 112 2.84 18.57 11.99
N ARG A 113 1.52 18.73 12.08
CA ARG A 113 0.84 19.09 13.34
C ARG A 113 -0.19 18.09 13.85
N ARG A 114 -0.71 17.19 13.01
CA ARG A 114 -1.86 16.37 13.34
C ARG A 114 -1.67 14.87 13.13
N ALA A 115 -0.60 14.46 12.49
CA ALA A 115 -0.36 13.05 12.19
C ALA A 115 -0.40 12.16 13.44
N ALA A 116 0.22 12.62 14.54
CA ALA A 116 0.19 11.91 15.82
C ALA A 116 -1.23 11.76 16.36
N ASN A 117 -2.08 12.79 16.21
CA ASN A 117 -3.46 12.76 16.66
C ASN A 117 -4.33 11.81 15.82
N TYR A 118 -3.93 11.56 14.57
CA TYR A 118 -4.60 10.61 13.69
C TYR A 118 -4.05 9.17 13.82
N GLY A 119 -3.01 8.98 14.64
CA GLY A 119 -2.35 7.69 14.77
C GLY A 119 -1.42 7.33 13.60
N ILE A 120 -1.00 8.30 12.79
CA ILE A 120 -0.08 8.08 11.67
C ILE A 120 1.36 8.07 12.19
N THR A 121 2.02 6.91 12.11
CA THR A 121 3.42 6.74 12.47
C THR A 121 4.35 6.67 11.26
N ALA A 122 3.81 6.31 10.09
CA ALA A 122 4.56 6.22 8.85
C ALA A 122 5.21 7.56 8.46
N ARG A 123 6.46 7.49 7.94
CA ARG A 123 7.28 8.64 7.54
C ARG A 123 8.13 8.26 6.34
N PHE A 124 7.48 8.05 5.20
CA PHE A 124 8.15 7.67 3.96
C PHE A 124 8.89 8.86 3.33
N ASN A 125 9.99 8.58 2.65
CA ASN A 125 10.56 9.48 1.66
C ASN A 125 10.09 9.01 0.28
N ILE A 126 9.43 9.89 -0.47
CA ILE A 126 9.01 9.58 -1.84
C ILE A 126 10.24 9.66 -2.74
N VAL A 127 10.57 8.54 -3.38
CA VAL A 127 11.71 8.40 -4.29
C VAL A 127 11.26 8.68 -5.72
N GLU A 128 10.04 8.25 -6.06
CA GLU A 128 9.45 8.40 -7.40
C GLU A 128 7.93 8.59 -7.26
N GLY A 129 7.36 9.48 -8.06
CA GLY A 129 5.93 9.79 -8.02
C GLY A 129 5.52 10.65 -6.82
N PRO A 130 4.26 10.62 -6.41
CA PRO A 130 3.16 9.93 -7.11
C PRO A 130 2.85 10.54 -8.47
N THR A 131 2.49 9.68 -9.43
CA THR A 131 2.03 10.09 -10.76
C THR A 131 0.66 9.51 -11.04
N GLU A 132 -0.18 10.23 -11.78
CA GLU A 132 -1.46 9.72 -12.25
C GLU A 132 -1.39 9.45 -13.75
N THR A 133 -1.71 8.24 -14.14
CA THR A 133 -1.98 7.89 -15.54
C THR A 133 -3.48 7.92 -15.80
N PRO A 134 -3.94 8.28 -17.02
CA PRO A 134 -5.34 8.09 -17.37
C PRO A 134 -5.70 6.62 -17.20
N TYR A 135 -6.79 6.34 -16.49
CA TYR A 135 -7.37 5.01 -16.50
C TYR A 135 -7.87 4.73 -17.90
N MET A 136 -7.29 3.76 -18.57
CA MET A 136 -7.79 3.27 -19.84
C MET A 136 -8.77 2.15 -19.53
N ASP A 137 -10.06 2.42 -19.74
CA ASP A 137 -11.07 1.36 -19.77
C ASP A 137 -10.68 0.40 -20.89
N ALA A 138 -10.09 -0.73 -20.52
CA ALA A 138 -9.82 -1.81 -21.45
C ALA A 138 -11.13 -2.58 -21.62
N TYR A 139 -11.84 -2.30 -22.69
CA TYR A 139 -12.94 -3.11 -23.19
C TYR A 139 -12.43 -4.10 -24.23
#